data_3ff87a3b2acd416b65766d2258f2f594
#
_entry.id   3ff87a3b2acd416b65766d2258f2f594
#
_cell.length_a   1.000
_cell.length_b   1.000
_cell.length_c   1.000
_cell.angle_alpha   90.00
_cell.angle_beta   90.00
_cell.angle_gamma   90.00
#
_symmetry.space_group_name_H-M   'P 1'
#
loop_
_entity.id
_entity.type
_entity.pdbx_description
1 polymer ?
#
loop_
_entity_poly.entity_id
_entity_poly.type
_entity_poly.pdbx_seq_one_letter_code
_entity_poly.pdbx_strand_id
1 'polypeptide(L)'
;MAEAKINREYALRIIGVGALMVGICLWSLYDGMVAWPRYNQQMELVRPMLVGTNLTAEAWLAQDEDSRTSHLDSIFAAQNVKAPSKLVRKLGELRLSDSVPDRDAARVAQLEQVHKLFEKPVYSDHDLQTQFVQATITLLLGLWAFAVVGLKARKRFAADDNGLGGNGIGTRPVAYGDIQAVDWSKWDEKGIVKLALKTGGRLTLDGWHFAGITGIVDEIVKHRPELAPKAKKIDN
;
A
#
# COMPACT_ATOMS: atom_id res chain seq x y z
N MET A 1 2.93 -40.49 5.74
CA MET A 1 2.83 -39.53 4.61
C MET A 1 2.62 -38.17 5.17
N ALA A 2 3.50 -37.21 4.88
CA ALA A 2 3.42 -35.82 5.29
C ALA A 2 3.11 -34.93 4.06
N GLU A 3 2.28 -33.92 4.23
CA GLU A 3 1.95 -32.98 3.16
C GLU A 3 2.12 -31.55 3.64
N ALA A 4 2.58 -30.68 2.72
CA ALA A 4 2.62 -29.25 2.96
C ALA A 4 2.01 -28.48 1.78
N LYS A 5 1.25 -27.46 2.15
CA LYS A 5 0.53 -26.55 1.24
C LYS A 5 0.71 -25.10 1.72
N ILE A 6 0.30 -24.13 0.90
CA ILE A 6 0.42 -22.72 1.27
C ILE A 6 -0.09 -22.46 2.71
N ASN A 7 0.68 -21.71 3.47
CA ASN A 7 0.28 -21.28 4.81
C ASN A 7 -0.87 -20.25 4.69
N ARG A 8 -2.00 -20.55 5.33
CA ARG A 8 -3.20 -19.71 5.27
C ARG A 8 -2.95 -18.31 5.81
N GLU A 9 -2.23 -18.18 6.93
CA GLU A 9 -1.91 -16.87 7.49
C GLU A 9 -1.05 -16.03 6.54
N TYR A 10 -0.02 -16.65 5.97
CA TYR A 10 0.80 -15.97 4.96
C TYR A 10 -0.04 -15.51 3.78
N ALA A 11 -0.89 -16.39 3.23
CA ALA A 11 -1.76 -16.06 2.10
C ALA A 11 -2.70 -14.91 2.44
N LEU A 12 -3.36 -14.93 3.60
CA LEU A 12 -4.28 -13.88 4.03
C LEU A 12 -3.57 -12.53 4.21
N ARG A 13 -2.37 -12.52 4.79
CA ARG A 13 -1.58 -11.28 4.94
C ARG A 13 -1.24 -10.66 3.60
N ILE A 14 -0.77 -11.45 2.64
CA ILE A 14 -0.40 -10.94 1.31
C ILE A 14 -1.65 -10.52 0.51
N ILE A 15 -2.74 -11.28 0.58
CA ILE A 15 -4.03 -10.89 -0.01
C ILE A 15 -4.52 -9.55 0.58
N GLY A 16 -4.40 -9.37 1.89
CA GLY A 16 -4.77 -8.12 2.57
C GLY A 16 -3.95 -6.93 2.06
N VAL A 17 -2.64 -7.10 1.89
CA VAL A 17 -1.76 -6.07 1.29
C VAL A 17 -2.18 -5.81 -0.16
N GLY A 18 -2.43 -6.84 -0.96
CA GLY A 18 -2.90 -6.70 -2.34
C GLY A 18 -4.21 -5.93 -2.44
N ALA A 19 -5.18 -6.27 -1.59
CA ALA A 19 -6.48 -5.58 -1.54
C ALA A 19 -6.35 -4.11 -1.13
N LEU A 20 -5.46 -3.79 -0.15
CA LEU A 20 -5.16 -2.43 0.25
C LEU A 20 -4.57 -1.63 -0.93
N MET A 21 -3.62 -2.20 -1.66
CA MET A 21 -3.01 -1.54 -2.84
C MET A 21 -4.04 -1.25 -3.93
N VAL A 22 -4.95 -2.21 -4.21
CA VAL A 22 -6.06 -1.99 -5.14
C VAL A 22 -7.02 -0.90 -4.62
N GLY A 23 -7.31 -0.87 -3.33
CA GLY A 23 -8.10 0.19 -2.70
C GLY A 23 -7.49 1.58 -2.89
N ILE A 24 -6.17 1.72 -2.68
CA ILE A 24 -5.44 2.97 -2.92
C ILE A 24 -5.47 3.34 -4.41
N CYS A 25 -5.33 2.36 -5.31
CA CYS A 25 -5.45 2.58 -6.75
C CYS A 25 -6.82 3.19 -7.11
N LEU A 26 -7.91 2.57 -6.65
CA LEU A 26 -9.26 3.05 -6.91
C LEU A 26 -9.51 4.45 -6.33
N TRP A 27 -8.98 4.72 -5.14
CA TRP A 27 -9.04 6.04 -4.52
C TRP A 27 -8.30 7.10 -5.37
N SER A 28 -7.06 6.81 -5.79
CA SER A 28 -6.28 7.72 -6.62
C SER A 28 -6.93 7.98 -7.98
N LEU A 29 -7.53 6.95 -8.59
CA LEU A 29 -8.31 7.13 -9.83
C LEU A 29 -9.53 8.01 -9.59
N TYR A 30 -10.25 7.81 -8.49
CA TYR A 30 -11.40 8.66 -8.15
C TYR A 30 -10.98 10.11 -7.94
N ASP A 31 -9.90 10.36 -7.20
CA ASP A 31 -9.38 11.72 -6.99
C ASP A 31 -8.93 12.35 -8.30
N GLY A 32 -8.15 11.64 -9.12
CA GLY A 32 -7.62 12.17 -10.39
C GLY A 32 -8.69 12.40 -11.46
N MET A 33 -9.71 11.53 -11.56
CA MET A 33 -10.72 11.58 -12.65
C MET A 33 -12.00 12.34 -12.26
N VAL A 34 -12.35 12.34 -10.97
CA VAL A 34 -13.67 12.81 -10.54
C VAL A 34 -13.57 13.95 -9.50
N ALA A 35 -12.92 13.70 -8.37
CA ALA A 35 -12.99 14.62 -7.25
C ALA A 35 -12.22 15.92 -7.53
N TRP A 36 -10.98 15.84 -7.98
CA TRP A 36 -10.13 17.01 -8.21
C TRP A 36 -10.55 17.83 -9.45
N PRO A 37 -10.85 17.21 -10.62
CA PRO A 37 -11.40 17.96 -11.75
C PRO A 37 -12.71 18.70 -11.42
N ARG A 38 -13.64 18.03 -10.72
CA ARG A 38 -14.87 18.69 -10.28
C ARG A 38 -14.62 19.86 -9.35
N TYR A 39 -13.64 19.69 -8.44
CA TYR A 39 -13.28 20.76 -7.52
C TYR A 39 -12.67 21.95 -8.26
N ASN A 40 -11.77 21.73 -9.22
CA ASN A 40 -11.23 22.79 -10.07
C ASN A 40 -12.33 23.50 -10.87
N GLN A 41 -13.25 22.74 -11.47
CA GLN A 41 -14.39 23.28 -12.22
C GLN A 41 -15.28 24.15 -11.33
N GLN A 42 -15.56 23.74 -10.10
CA GLN A 42 -16.32 24.54 -9.14
C GLN A 42 -15.57 25.83 -8.78
N MET A 43 -14.25 25.76 -8.63
CA MET A 43 -13.43 26.95 -8.37
C MET A 43 -13.41 27.92 -9.54
N GLU A 44 -13.41 27.44 -10.79
CA GLU A 44 -13.52 28.31 -11.97
C GLU A 44 -14.83 29.09 -12.04
N LEU A 45 -15.94 28.48 -11.58
CA LEU A 45 -17.23 29.14 -11.49
C LEU A 45 -17.25 30.22 -10.40
N VAL A 46 -16.59 29.99 -9.27
CA VAL A 46 -16.60 30.85 -8.10
C VAL A 46 -15.62 32.03 -8.24
N ARG A 47 -14.48 31.80 -8.89
CA ARG A 47 -13.38 32.74 -9.02
C ARG A 47 -13.83 34.10 -9.62
N PRO A 48 -14.56 34.17 -10.77
CA PRO A 48 -15.03 35.41 -11.33
C PRO A 48 -15.95 36.21 -10.39
N MET A 49 -16.68 35.48 -9.53
CA MET A 49 -17.61 36.10 -8.58
C MET A 49 -16.87 36.71 -7.40
N LEU A 50 -15.84 36.02 -6.89
CA LEU A 50 -14.99 36.58 -5.85
C LEU A 50 -14.20 37.78 -6.32
N VAL A 51 -13.71 37.78 -7.57
CA VAL A 51 -13.01 38.91 -8.19
C VAL A 51 -13.99 40.03 -8.59
N GLY A 52 -15.20 39.68 -9.07
CA GLY A 52 -16.22 40.65 -9.52
C GLY A 52 -16.87 41.46 -8.39
N THR A 53 -16.72 41.06 -7.14
CA THR A 53 -17.23 41.77 -5.96
C THR A 53 -16.33 42.94 -5.51
N ASN A 54 -15.23 43.23 -6.21
CA ASN A 54 -14.20 44.19 -5.78
C ASN A 54 -13.63 43.86 -4.37
N LEU A 55 -13.81 42.61 -3.92
CA LEU A 55 -13.29 42.17 -2.63
C LEU A 55 -11.80 41.90 -2.81
N THR A 56 -10.99 42.81 -2.32
CA THR A 56 -9.54 42.52 -2.23
C THR A 56 -9.28 41.40 -1.21
N ALA A 57 -8.16 40.74 -1.32
CA ALA A 57 -7.78 39.70 -0.36
C ALA A 57 -7.72 40.25 1.07
N GLU A 58 -7.34 41.56 1.23
CA GLU A 58 -7.37 42.27 2.53
C GLU A 58 -8.79 42.42 3.06
N ALA A 59 -9.73 42.86 2.21
CA ALA A 59 -11.12 43.00 2.61
C ALA A 59 -11.77 41.66 2.97
N TRP A 60 -11.37 40.58 2.30
CA TRP A 60 -11.79 39.21 2.65
C TRP A 60 -11.27 38.78 4.03
N LEU A 61 -10.00 39.02 4.31
CA LEU A 61 -9.38 38.69 5.59
C LEU A 61 -9.86 39.55 6.74
N ALA A 62 -10.37 40.77 6.45
CA ALA A 62 -10.93 41.66 7.45
C ALA A 62 -12.36 41.29 7.92
N GLN A 63 -13.04 40.40 7.17
CA GLN A 63 -14.34 39.86 7.57
C GLN A 63 -14.17 38.78 8.66
N ASP A 64 -15.17 38.66 9.53
CA ASP A 64 -15.27 37.52 10.43
C ASP A 64 -15.65 36.22 9.67
N GLU A 65 -15.50 35.08 10.32
CA GLU A 65 -15.73 33.76 9.71
C GLU A 65 -17.18 33.56 9.24
N ASP A 66 -18.13 34.03 10.03
CA ASP A 66 -19.56 33.90 9.74
C ASP A 66 -19.97 34.75 8.53
N SER A 67 -19.45 35.97 8.44
CA SER A 67 -19.65 36.86 7.29
C SER A 67 -19.05 36.27 6.01
N ARG A 68 -17.86 35.70 6.07
CA ARG A 68 -17.22 35.02 4.93
C ARG A 68 -18.00 33.80 4.47
N THR A 69 -18.43 32.97 5.42
CA THR A 69 -19.22 31.77 5.13
C THR A 69 -20.56 32.17 4.50
N SER A 70 -21.26 33.14 5.07
CA SER A 70 -22.55 33.65 4.52
C SER A 70 -22.36 34.21 3.13
N HIS A 71 -21.27 34.93 2.88
CA HIS A 71 -20.96 35.49 1.56
C HIS A 71 -20.71 34.38 0.52
N LEU A 72 -19.93 33.37 0.86
CA LEU A 72 -19.72 32.20 0.00
C LEU A 72 -21.03 31.45 -0.27
N ASP A 73 -21.83 31.21 0.75
CA ASP A 73 -23.13 30.54 0.59
C ASP A 73 -24.05 31.32 -0.32
N SER A 74 -24.06 32.68 -0.24
CA SER A 74 -24.85 33.53 -1.13
C SER A 74 -24.39 33.40 -2.58
N ILE A 75 -23.07 33.35 -2.85
CA ILE A 75 -22.51 33.18 -4.18
C ILE A 75 -22.93 31.83 -4.77
N PHE A 76 -22.81 30.76 -4.00
CA PHE A 76 -23.18 29.41 -4.45
C PHE A 76 -24.69 29.25 -4.65
N ALA A 77 -25.51 29.85 -3.74
CA ALA A 77 -26.95 29.84 -3.87
C ALA A 77 -27.44 30.62 -5.13
N ALA A 78 -26.83 31.77 -5.44
CA ALA A 78 -27.12 32.53 -6.64
C ALA A 78 -26.88 31.75 -7.94
N GLN A 79 -25.97 30.80 -7.93
CA GLN A 79 -25.65 29.95 -9.08
C GLN A 79 -26.37 28.59 -9.05
N ASN A 80 -27.18 28.31 -8.04
CA ASN A 80 -27.82 27.02 -7.82
C ASN A 80 -26.82 25.85 -7.74
N VAL A 81 -25.60 26.11 -7.23
CA VAL A 81 -24.52 25.16 -7.07
C VAL A 81 -24.30 24.89 -5.59
N LYS A 82 -24.17 23.63 -5.19
CA LYS A 82 -23.85 23.28 -3.81
C LYS A 82 -22.40 23.66 -3.50
N ALA A 83 -22.21 24.49 -2.49
CA ALA A 83 -20.88 24.89 -2.03
C ALA A 83 -20.03 23.67 -1.65
N PRO A 84 -18.77 23.55 -2.17
CA PRO A 84 -17.87 22.48 -1.74
C PRO A 84 -17.46 22.71 -0.28
N SER A 85 -17.84 21.81 0.62
CA SER A 85 -17.57 21.92 2.06
C SER A 85 -16.08 22.14 2.39
N LYS A 86 -15.17 21.54 1.60
CA LYS A 86 -13.73 21.75 1.75
C LYS A 86 -13.27 23.16 1.38
N LEU A 87 -13.91 23.77 0.37
CA LEU A 87 -13.59 25.12 -0.07
C LEU A 87 -14.10 26.15 0.95
N VAL A 88 -15.36 26.03 1.35
CA VAL A 88 -15.97 26.89 2.36
C VAL A 88 -15.17 26.83 3.65
N ARG A 89 -14.78 25.64 4.08
CA ARG A 89 -13.94 25.48 5.26
C ARG A 89 -12.56 26.14 5.10
N LYS A 90 -11.83 25.89 3.98
CA LYS A 90 -10.52 26.49 3.74
C LYS A 90 -10.56 28.02 3.68
N LEU A 91 -11.56 28.58 3.03
CA LEU A 91 -11.71 30.03 2.90
C LEU A 91 -12.25 30.67 4.20
N GLY A 92 -13.09 29.94 4.97
CA GLY A 92 -13.60 30.38 6.26
C GLY A 92 -12.54 30.36 7.37
N GLU A 93 -11.68 29.31 7.40
CA GLU A 93 -10.64 29.11 8.41
C GLU A 93 -9.43 30.05 8.27
N LEU A 94 -9.34 30.86 7.19
CA LEU A 94 -8.28 31.85 7.02
C LEU A 94 -8.42 32.96 8.06
N ARG A 95 -7.79 32.78 9.21
CA ARG A 95 -7.76 33.78 10.31
C ARG A 95 -6.39 34.44 10.36
N LEU A 96 -6.40 35.77 10.53
CA LEU A 96 -5.25 36.45 11.07
C LEU A 96 -5.15 36.06 12.57
N SER A 97 -4.23 35.17 12.90
CA SER A 97 -4.01 34.81 14.29
C SER A 97 -3.45 36.00 15.07
N ASP A 98 -4.18 36.45 16.08
CA ASP A 98 -3.73 37.52 16.98
C ASP A 98 -2.51 37.16 17.83
N SER A 99 -2.13 35.88 17.83
CA SER A 99 -1.07 35.32 18.66
C SER A 99 0.30 35.19 17.97
N VAL A 100 0.44 35.62 16.70
CA VAL A 100 1.71 35.48 15.95
C VAL A 100 2.63 36.67 16.25
N PRO A 101 3.90 36.42 16.65
CA PRO A 101 4.85 37.49 16.99
C PRO A 101 5.18 38.46 15.83
N ASP A 102 5.08 37.96 14.60
CA ASP A 102 5.29 38.75 13.37
C ASP A 102 3.99 38.78 12.56
N ARG A 103 3.12 39.74 12.93
CA ARG A 103 1.80 39.94 12.29
C ARG A 103 1.92 40.22 10.80
N ASP A 104 2.95 40.93 10.35
CA ASP A 104 3.10 41.34 8.97
C ASP A 104 3.50 40.19 8.08
N ALA A 105 4.44 39.35 8.50
CA ALA A 105 4.82 38.17 7.75
C ALA A 105 3.68 37.13 7.66
N ALA A 106 2.95 36.92 8.75
CA ALA A 106 1.79 36.03 8.76
C ALA A 106 0.66 36.53 7.85
N ARG A 107 0.43 37.86 7.82
CA ARG A 107 -0.53 38.50 6.95
C ARG A 107 -0.15 38.34 5.48
N VAL A 108 1.13 38.57 5.13
CA VAL A 108 1.63 38.37 3.77
C VAL A 108 1.47 36.93 3.32
N ALA A 109 1.80 35.95 4.18
CA ALA A 109 1.65 34.54 3.86
C ALA A 109 0.19 34.13 3.65
N GLN A 110 -0.74 34.68 4.41
CA GLN A 110 -2.17 34.45 4.23
C GLN A 110 -2.72 35.11 2.96
N LEU A 111 -2.28 36.34 2.66
CA LEU A 111 -2.61 37.01 1.41
C LEU A 111 -2.12 36.22 0.20
N GLU A 112 -0.90 35.67 0.25
CA GLU A 112 -0.38 34.78 -0.79
C GLU A 112 -1.22 33.51 -0.95
N GLN A 113 -1.69 32.91 0.14
CA GLN A 113 -2.57 31.74 0.07
C GLN A 113 -3.92 32.08 -0.59
N VAL A 114 -4.51 33.22 -0.24
CA VAL A 114 -5.75 33.67 -0.88
C VAL A 114 -5.51 33.97 -2.36
N HIS A 115 -4.45 34.69 -2.72
CA HIS A 115 -4.06 34.92 -4.12
C HIS A 115 -3.88 33.62 -4.90
N LYS A 116 -3.17 32.63 -4.33
CA LYS A 116 -3.00 31.31 -4.96
C LYS A 116 -4.33 30.60 -5.20
N LEU A 117 -5.28 30.72 -4.27
CA LEU A 117 -6.61 30.13 -4.43
C LEU A 117 -7.43 30.83 -5.53
N PHE A 118 -7.24 32.14 -5.72
CA PHE A 118 -7.98 32.92 -6.72
C PHE A 118 -7.38 32.87 -8.13
N GLU A 119 -6.06 32.70 -8.26
CA GLU A 119 -5.37 32.82 -9.54
C GLU A 119 -5.06 31.44 -10.18
N LYS A 120 -4.94 30.38 -9.42
CA LYS A 120 -4.49 29.07 -9.91
C LYS A 120 -5.52 27.96 -9.65
N PRO A 121 -5.59 26.95 -10.51
CA PRO A 121 -6.35 25.74 -10.18
C PRO A 121 -5.82 25.19 -8.86
N VAL A 122 -6.73 24.72 -8.00
CA VAL A 122 -6.37 24.17 -6.67
C VAL A 122 -5.53 22.92 -6.83
N TYR A 123 -5.82 22.16 -7.87
CA TYR A 123 -5.02 21.00 -8.29
C TYR A 123 -4.47 21.27 -9.68
N SER A 124 -3.15 21.31 -9.80
CA SER A 124 -2.46 21.49 -11.08
C SER A 124 -2.54 20.22 -11.95
N ASP A 125 -2.23 20.36 -13.23
CA ASP A 125 -2.11 19.19 -14.12
C ASP A 125 -1.07 18.19 -13.63
N HIS A 126 0.00 18.67 -12.98
CA HIS A 126 1.00 17.80 -12.36
C HIS A 126 0.42 17.00 -11.20
N ASP A 127 -0.43 17.61 -10.36
CA ASP A 127 -1.10 16.92 -9.27
C ASP A 127 -2.02 15.82 -9.80
N LEU A 128 -2.78 16.11 -10.86
CA LEU A 128 -3.64 15.13 -11.52
C LEU A 128 -2.83 13.98 -12.11
N GLN A 129 -1.73 14.27 -12.81
CA GLN A 129 -0.84 13.24 -13.35
C GLN A 129 -0.24 12.36 -12.26
N THR A 130 0.13 12.94 -11.12
CA THR A 130 0.66 12.20 -9.98
C THR A 130 -0.34 11.15 -9.46
N GLN A 131 -1.64 11.44 -9.47
CA GLN A 131 -2.67 10.47 -9.09
C GLN A 131 -2.69 9.26 -10.04
N PHE A 132 -2.54 9.47 -11.34
CA PHE A 132 -2.48 8.36 -12.30
C PHE A 132 -1.21 7.51 -12.15
N VAL A 133 -0.08 8.15 -11.89
CA VAL A 133 1.18 7.44 -11.60
C VAL A 133 1.04 6.60 -10.33
N GLN A 134 0.51 7.18 -9.25
CA GLN A 134 0.25 6.47 -8.00
C GLN A 134 -0.72 5.31 -8.19
N ALA A 135 -1.82 5.51 -8.92
CA ALA A 135 -2.79 4.46 -9.24
C ALA A 135 -2.11 3.30 -10.00
N THR A 136 -1.27 3.61 -10.99
CA THR A 136 -0.57 2.59 -11.76
C THR A 136 0.38 1.77 -10.90
N ILE A 137 1.21 2.43 -10.08
CA ILE A 137 2.17 1.74 -9.19
C ILE A 137 1.43 0.84 -8.19
N THR A 138 0.39 1.36 -7.54
CA THR A 138 -0.36 0.58 -6.54
C THR A 138 -1.13 -0.58 -7.16
N LEU A 139 -1.66 -0.42 -8.38
CA LEU A 139 -2.28 -1.52 -9.12
C LEU A 139 -1.28 -2.64 -9.41
N LEU A 140 -0.10 -2.29 -9.94
CA LEU A 140 0.94 -3.28 -10.24
C LEU A 140 1.41 -4.03 -8.99
N LEU A 141 1.59 -3.33 -7.87
CA LEU A 141 1.94 -3.96 -6.59
C LEU A 141 0.83 -4.87 -6.08
N GLY A 142 -0.43 -4.46 -6.19
CA GLY A 142 -1.58 -5.29 -5.82
C GLY A 142 -1.68 -6.57 -6.66
N LEU A 143 -1.58 -6.44 -7.98
CA LEU A 143 -1.59 -7.58 -8.90
C LEU A 143 -0.41 -8.53 -8.64
N TRP A 144 0.79 -7.98 -8.40
CA TRP A 144 1.96 -8.78 -8.03
C TRP A 144 1.73 -9.58 -6.73
N ALA A 145 1.15 -8.96 -5.70
CA ALA A 145 0.83 -9.65 -4.45
C ALA A 145 -0.13 -10.85 -4.69
N PHE A 146 -1.19 -10.65 -5.47
CA PHE A 146 -2.10 -11.74 -5.83
C PHE A 146 -1.43 -12.83 -6.66
N ALA A 147 -0.58 -12.45 -7.63
CA ALA A 147 0.18 -13.40 -8.43
C ALA A 147 1.11 -14.27 -7.58
N VAL A 148 1.82 -13.66 -6.61
CA VAL A 148 2.69 -14.40 -5.66
C VAL A 148 1.90 -15.44 -4.89
N VAL A 149 0.73 -15.07 -4.34
CA VAL A 149 -0.12 -16.02 -3.62
C VAL A 149 -0.63 -17.10 -4.55
N GLY A 150 -1.14 -16.74 -5.73
CA GLY A 150 -1.66 -17.69 -6.72
C GLY A 150 -0.61 -18.72 -7.18
N LEU A 151 0.63 -18.26 -7.43
CA LEU A 151 1.73 -19.14 -7.82
C LEU A 151 2.16 -20.09 -6.67
N LYS A 152 2.20 -19.57 -5.42
CA LYS A 152 2.53 -20.39 -4.25
C LYS A 152 1.40 -21.35 -3.87
N ALA A 153 0.14 -20.94 -4.01
CA ALA A 153 -1.02 -21.78 -3.71
C ALA A 153 -1.09 -23.05 -4.59
N ARG A 154 -0.51 -23.00 -5.78
CA ARG A 154 -0.41 -24.16 -6.68
C ARG A 154 0.65 -25.16 -6.24
N LYS A 155 1.64 -24.75 -5.43
CA LYS A 155 2.72 -25.64 -4.99
C LYS A 155 2.26 -26.54 -3.86
N ARG A 156 2.57 -27.81 -3.96
CA ARG A 156 2.35 -28.83 -2.95
C ARG A 156 3.63 -29.63 -2.77
N PHE A 157 3.92 -29.96 -1.54
CA PHE A 157 5.03 -30.81 -1.15
C PHE A 157 4.46 -32.04 -0.44
N ALA A 158 5.01 -33.20 -0.70
CA ALA A 158 4.64 -34.44 -0.04
C ALA A 158 5.90 -35.23 0.31
N ALA A 159 5.83 -36.01 1.37
CA ALA A 159 6.85 -36.98 1.75
C ALA A 159 6.17 -38.27 2.16
N ASP A 160 6.61 -39.36 1.61
CA ASP A 160 6.17 -40.74 1.94
C ASP A 160 7.37 -41.67 2.10
N ASP A 161 7.14 -42.96 2.23
CA ASP A 161 8.21 -43.94 2.42
C ASP A 161 9.18 -44.03 1.21
N ASN A 162 8.79 -43.55 0.03
CA ASN A 162 9.61 -43.62 -1.19
C ASN A 162 10.46 -42.35 -1.42
N GLY A 163 10.09 -41.22 -0.81
CA GLY A 163 10.82 -39.96 -0.98
C GLY A 163 9.95 -38.71 -0.93
N LEU A 164 10.49 -37.64 -1.52
CA LEU A 164 9.83 -36.32 -1.62
C LEU A 164 9.14 -36.20 -2.96
N GLY A 165 7.89 -35.76 -2.96
CA GLY A 165 7.07 -35.61 -4.14
C GLY A 165 6.27 -34.30 -4.14
N GLY A 166 5.43 -34.12 -5.17
CA GLY A 166 4.59 -32.96 -5.37
C GLY A 166 5.21 -31.91 -6.28
N ASN A 167 4.37 -31.06 -6.85
CA ASN A 167 4.81 -30.06 -7.83
C ASN A 167 5.68 -28.93 -7.24
N GLY A 168 5.79 -28.84 -5.92
CA GLY A 168 6.73 -27.95 -5.24
C GLY A 168 8.17 -28.48 -5.27
N ILE A 169 8.34 -29.79 -5.43
CA ILE A 169 9.64 -30.49 -5.54
C ILE A 169 10.13 -30.43 -6.99
N GLY A 170 9.23 -30.64 -7.95
CA GLY A 170 9.52 -30.68 -9.38
C GLY A 170 8.67 -31.74 -10.08
N THR A 171 9.03 -32.08 -11.31
CA THR A 171 8.33 -33.08 -12.12
C THR A 171 8.66 -34.52 -11.73
N ARG A 172 9.78 -34.73 -11.03
CA ARG A 172 10.22 -36.05 -10.59
C ARG A 172 10.32 -36.08 -9.06
N PRO A 173 9.88 -37.16 -8.42
CA PRO A 173 10.12 -37.36 -7.00
C PRO A 173 11.64 -37.47 -6.71
N VAL A 174 12.02 -37.04 -5.52
CA VAL A 174 13.41 -37.10 -5.03
C VAL A 174 13.48 -38.20 -3.98
N ALA A 175 14.22 -39.28 -4.27
CA ALA A 175 14.44 -40.31 -3.28
C ALA A 175 15.29 -39.80 -2.10
N TYR A 176 15.06 -40.28 -0.90
CA TYR A 176 15.85 -39.89 0.28
C TYR A 176 17.34 -40.08 0.09
N GLY A 177 17.73 -41.19 -0.62
CA GLY A 177 19.11 -41.50 -0.98
C GLY A 177 19.78 -40.43 -1.88
N ASP A 178 19.01 -39.62 -2.57
CA ASP A 178 19.54 -38.56 -3.44
C ASP A 178 19.80 -37.24 -2.70
N ILE A 179 19.41 -37.15 -1.44
CA ILE A 179 19.70 -35.97 -0.60
C ILE A 179 21.14 -36.14 -0.10
N GLN A 180 22.03 -35.27 -0.54
CA GLN A 180 23.45 -35.28 -0.20
C GLN A 180 23.74 -34.57 1.12
N ALA A 181 23.11 -33.41 1.34
CA ALA A 181 23.30 -32.57 2.52
C ALA A 181 22.07 -31.75 2.82
N VAL A 182 21.93 -31.34 4.09
CA VAL A 182 20.87 -30.47 4.58
C VAL A 182 21.49 -29.28 5.27
N ASP A 183 21.13 -28.06 4.80
CA ASP A 183 21.52 -26.81 5.43
C ASP A 183 20.41 -26.37 6.40
N TRP A 184 20.71 -26.46 7.68
CA TRP A 184 19.84 -26.13 8.80
C TRP A 184 20.01 -24.67 9.31
N SER A 185 20.90 -23.89 8.72
CA SER A 185 21.33 -22.58 9.25
C SER A 185 20.18 -21.61 9.52
N LYS A 186 19.04 -21.78 8.82
CA LYS A 186 17.86 -20.92 8.95
C LYS A 186 16.63 -21.65 9.50
N TRP A 187 16.80 -22.87 10.02
CA TRP A 187 15.66 -23.66 10.49
C TRP A 187 15.08 -23.09 11.78
N ASP A 188 15.90 -22.87 12.78
CA ASP A 188 15.46 -22.41 14.11
C ASP A 188 14.82 -21.02 14.07
N GLU A 189 15.34 -20.13 13.23
CA GLU A 189 14.86 -18.74 13.16
C GLU A 189 13.71 -18.53 12.16
N LYS A 190 13.74 -19.27 11.04
CA LYS A 190 12.85 -18.99 9.90
C LYS A 190 12.07 -20.21 9.40
N GLY A 191 12.31 -21.39 9.96
CA GLY A 191 11.69 -22.63 9.47
C GLY A 191 12.07 -22.96 8.02
N ILE A 192 13.29 -22.57 7.59
CA ILE A 192 13.76 -22.76 6.22
C ILE A 192 14.89 -23.78 6.21
N VAL A 193 14.73 -24.85 5.42
CA VAL A 193 15.73 -25.88 5.18
C VAL A 193 16.10 -25.90 3.70
N LYS A 194 17.37 -26.07 3.39
CA LYS A 194 17.85 -26.25 2.02
C LYS A 194 18.48 -27.66 1.87
N LEU A 195 17.97 -28.37 0.90
CA LEU A 195 18.48 -29.73 0.56
C LEU A 195 19.42 -29.60 -0.65
N ALA A 196 20.63 -30.15 -0.54
CA ALA A 196 21.51 -30.34 -1.68
C ALA A 196 21.27 -31.75 -2.23
N LEU A 197 21.06 -31.87 -3.53
CA LEU A 197 20.80 -33.14 -4.19
C LEU A 197 22.06 -33.65 -4.90
N LYS A 198 22.25 -34.96 -4.96
CA LYS A 198 23.37 -35.63 -5.68
C LYS A 198 23.41 -35.22 -7.17
N THR A 199 22.28 -34.89 -7.73
CA THR A 199 22.16 -34.40 -9.13
C THR A 199 22.66 -32.96 -9.33
N GLY A 200 23.20 -32.32 -8.27
CA GLY A 200 23.65 -30.91 -8.29
C GLY A 200 22.53 -29.89 -8.06
N GLY A 201 21.27 -30.32 -7.98
CA GLY A 201 20.13 -29.43 -7.69
C GLY A 201 20.04 -29.00 -6.23
N ARG A 202 19.32 -27.92 -5.95
CA ARG A 202 18.98 -27.48 -4.60
C ARG A 202 17.47 -27.36 -4.46
N LEU A 203 16.93 -27.86 -3.36
CA LEU A 203 15.53 -27.75 -2.99
C LEU A 203 15.42 -26.93 -1.70
N THR A 204 14.51 -25.94 -1.67
CA THR A 204 14.24 -25.17 -0.46
C THR A 204 12.87 -25.53 0.07
N LEU A 205 12.82 -26.00 1.32
CA LEU A 205 11.61 -26.22 2.08
C LEU A 205 11.43 -25.02 3.03
N ASP A 206 10.32 -24.31 2.88
CA ASP A 206 10.08 -23.02 3.54
C ASP A 206 8.79 -23.09 4.35
N GLY A 207 8.93 -23.29 5.66
CA GLY A 207 7.81 -23.38 6.60
C GLY A 207 7.06 -22.08 6.82
N TRP A 208 7.65 -20.92 6.48
CA TRP A 208 6.94 -19.65 6.52
C TRP A 208 5.85 -19.55 5.45
N HIS A 209 6.19 -20.00 4.24
CA HIS A 209 5.25 -19.96 3.11
C HIS A 209 4.33 -21.18 3.05
N PHE A 210 4.76 -22.33 3.57
CA PHE A 210 4.03 -23.58 3.44
C PHE A 210 3.83 -24.24 4.80
N ALA A 211 2.59 -24.43 5.20
CA ALA A 211 2.24 -25.18 6.41
C ALA A 211 2.45 -26.67 6.16
N GLY A 212 2.99 -27.38 7.16
CA GLY A 212 3.28 -28.82 7.09
C GLY A 212 4.71 -29.17 6.68
N ILE A 213 5.57 -28.19 6.40
CA ILE A 213 7.00 -28.44 6.08
C ILE A 213 7.72 -29.18 7.21
N THR A 214 7.39 -28.92 8.48
CA THR A 214 7.97 -29.63 9.62
C THR A 214 7.77 -31.13 9.46
N GLY A 215 6.56 -31.58 9.15
CA GLY A 215 6.33 -33.04 8.94
C GLY A 215 7.12 -33.63 7.77
N ILE A 216 7.37 -32.85 6.71
CA ILE A 216 8.24 -33.28 5.59
C ILE A 216 9.68 -33.39 6.05
N VAL A 217 10.14 -32.45 6.85
CA VAL A 217 11.50 -32.47 7.44
C VAL A 217 11.66 -33.65 8.40
N ASP A 218 10.65 -33.96 9.21
CA ASP A 218 10.65 -35.11 10.10
C ASP A 218 10.76 -36.45 9.33
N GLU A 219 10.05 -36.58 8.20
CA GLU A 219 10.20 -37.77 7.34
C GLU A 219 11.60 -37.86 6.73
N ILE A 220 12.24 -36.74 6.34
CA ILE A 220 13.63 -36.72 5.87
C ILE A 220 14.57 -37.25 6.97
N VAL A 221 14.46 -36.70 8.19
CA VAL A 221 15.30 -37.09 9.31
C VAL A 221 15.09 -38.58 9.72
N LYS A 222 13.84 -39.03 9.66
CA LYS A 222 13.48 -40.43 9.94
C LYS A 222 14.17 -41.40 8.99
N HIS A 223 14.22 -41.09 7.69
CA HIS A 223 14.86 -41.96 6.67
C HIS A 223 16.35 -41.70 6.51
N ARG A 224 16.84 -40.55 6.95
CA ARG A 224 18.24 -40.11 6.85
C ARG A 224 18.71 -39.47 8.16
N PRO A 225 18.80 -40.22 9.26
CA PRO A 225 19.12 -39.68 10.58
C PRO A 225 20.50 -39.01 10.64
N GLU A 226 21.43 -39.39 9.76
CA GLU A 226 22.75 -38.74 9.65
C GLU A 226 22.69 -37.32 9.10
N LEU A 227 21.58 -36.91 8.50
CA LEU A 227 21.33 -35.55 8.01
C LEU A 227 20.61 -34.68 9.04
N ALA A 228 20.27 -35.18 10.21
CA ALA A 228 19.63 -34.44 11.29
C ALA A 228 20.47 -33.22 11.72
N PRO A 229 19.85 -32.16 12.26
CA PRO A 229 20.58 -31.01 12.76
C PRO A 229 21.53 -31.47 13.88
N LYS A 230 22.80 -31.13 13.79
CA LYS A 230 23.76 -31.37 14.88
C LYS A 230 23.33 -30.49 16.06
N ALA A 231 23.20 -31.09 17.25
CA ALA A 231 22.91 -30.35 18.45
C ALA A 231 23.93 -29.19 18.57
N LYS A 232 23.43 -27.95 18.71
CA LYS A 232 24.28 -26.79 19.03
C LYS A 232 25.03 -27.16 20.30
N LYS A 233 26.37 -27.31 20.25
CA LYS A 233 27.19 -27.29 21.45
C LYS A 233 26.92 -25.93 22.13
N ILE A 234 26.28 -25.98 23.26
CA ILE A 234 26.22 -24.83 24.17
C ILE A 234 27.63 -24.80 24.77
N ASP A 235 28.51 -23.99 24.20
CA ASP A 235 29.76 -23.63 24.86
C ASP A 235 29.37 -22.78 26.09
N ASN A 236 29.47 -23.42 27.26
CA ASN A 236 29.36 -22.83 28.58
C ASN A 236 30.55 -21.91 28.83
#